data_f05d14564dbfa92b24bfd4d1bc531c42
#
_entry.id   f05d14564dbfa92b24bfd4d1bc531c42
#
_cell.length_a   1.000
_cell.length_b   1.000
_cell.length_c   1.000
_cell.angle_alpha   90.00
_cell.angle_beta   90.00
_cell.angle_gamma   90.00
#
_symmetry.space_group_name_H-M   'P 1'
#
loop_
_entity.id
_entity.type
_entity.pdbx_description
1 polymer ?
#
loop_
_entity_poly.entity_id
_entity_poly.type
_entity_poly.pdbx_seq_one_letter_code
_entity_poly.pdbx_strand_id
1 'polypeptide(L)'
;MTERLITIAVEKIGPVARLTLTRPERANALNATMLSEIGTALEEIERDASVRALIVTGAGTAFSSGFDLKEQMERRPVGVEAWRPILRKDFDTIMRFWHFSCPTIAAVRGPCLAGACELALACDITIASEDAFFGEPELKFGAGIVAMILPWVVGPKIAKEIILLGEDRIPAVRAREIGMVNRVVASAELEEVALAIANHIAAVDPNLVKETKRAINRAFEAQNMLEALEEGLAIDLAIEAASSPDKTQFMAIARRDGLKAALAWRDTRFPGRTT
;
A
#
# COMPACT_ATOMS: atom_id res chain seq x y z
N MET A 1 21.99 -1.92 -19.01
CA MET A 1 22.37 -0.87 -18.01
C MET A 1 21.25 -0.85 -17.01
N THR A 2 21.48 -1.35 -15.80
CA THR A 2 20.51 -1.27 -14.70
C THR A 2 20.32 0.21 -14.39
N GLU A 3 19.12 0.76 -14.62
CA GLU A 3 18.79 2.12 -14.22
C GLU A 3 19.04 2.26 -12.72
N ARG A 4 19.68 3.35 -12.31
CA ARG A 4 19.98 3.59 -10.90
C ARG A 4 18.68 3.89 -10.17
N LEU A 5 18.26 2.99 -9.28
CA LEU A 5 17.12 3.20 -8.39
C LEU A 5 17.40 4.42 -7.47
N ILE A 6 16.46 5.35 -7.39
CA ILE A 6 16.60 6.59 -6.63
C ILE A 6 15.55 6.77 -5.53
N THR A 7 14.42 6.04 -5.63
CA THR A 7 13.30 6.13 -4.69
C THR A 7 13.06 4.84 -3.92
N ILE A 8 13.73 3.77 -4.32
CA ILE A 8 13.76 2.49 -3.61
C ILE A 8 15.19 1.95 -3.52
N ALA A 9 15.40 1.02 -2.61
CA ALA A 9 16.61 0.20 -2.56
C ALA A 9 16.23 -1.28 -2.56
N VAL A 10 17.00 -2.11 -3.25
CA VAL A 10 16.84 -3.56 -3.24
C VAL A 10 18.12 -4.19 -2.72
N GLU A 11 17.99 -5.04 -1.72
CA GLU A 11 19.08 -5.79 -1.13
C GLU A 11 18.74 -7.28 -1.12
N LYS A 12 19.73 -8.13 -1.35
CA LYS A 12 19.59 -9.58 -1.22
C LYS A 12 20.30 -10.07 0.03
N ILE A 13 19.55 -10.71 0.92
CA ILE A 13 20.02 -11.25 2.20
C ILE A 13 19.84 -12.77 2.16
N GLY A 14 20.86 -13.48 1.69
CA GLY A 14 20.74 -14.91 1.43
C GLY A 14 19.62 -15.21 0.40
N PRO A 15 18.61 -16.01 0.75
CA PRO A 15 17.49 -16.32 -0.16
C PRO A 15 16.35 -15.28 -0.10
N VAL A 16 16.51 -14.18 0.61
CA VAL A 16 15.47 -13.16 0.81
C VAL A 16 15.85 -11.89 0.05
N ALA A 17 14.93 -11.33 -0.74
CA ALA A 17 15.04 -9.99 -1.26
C ALA A 17 14.36 -9.01 -0.30
N ARG A 18 14.98 -7.84 -0.05
CA ARG A 18 14.38 -6.74 0.70
C ARG A 18 14.26 -5.51 -0.21
N LEU A 19 13.03 -5.06 -0.44
CA LEU A 19 12.70 -3.83 -1.13
C LEU A 19 12.37 -2.77 -0.09
N THR A 20 13.14 -1.68 -0.06
CA THR A 20 12.96 -0.58 0.87
C THR A 20 12.52 0.67 0.11
N LEU A 21 11.40 1.28 0.50
CA LEU A 21 10.97 2.59 0.00
C LEU A 21 11.88 3.66 0.62
N THR A 22 12.53 4.50 -0.18
CA THR A 22 13.65 5.37 0.28
C THR A 22 13.41 6.87 0.05
N ARG A 23 12.20 7.34 0.33
CA ARG A 23 11.83 8.77 0.36
C ARG A 23 11.37 9.19 1.77
N PRO A 24 12.16 8.97 2.84
CA PRO A 24 11.71 9.20 4.22
C PRO A 24 11.34 10.66 4.48
N GLU A 25 11.96 11.63 3.80
CA GLU A 25 11.63 13.07 3.87
C GLU A 25 10.24 13.41 3.32
N ARG A 26 9.61 12.46 2.63
CA ARG A 26 8.24 12.51 2.11
C ARG A 26 7.36 11.42 2.72
N ALA A 27 7.72 10.88 3.88
CA ALA A 27 7.06 9.74 4.48
C ALA A 27 6.86 8.58 3.48
N ASN A 28 7.84 8.34 2.62
CA ASN A 28 7.86 7.32 1.57
C ASN A 28 6.63 7.37 0.65
N ALA A 29 6.10 8.56 0.34
CA ALA A 29 4.98 8.73 -0.58
C ALA A 29 5.28 8.11 -1.95
N LEU A 30 4.31 7.35 -2.47
CA LEU A 30 4.39 6.60 -3.72
C LEU A 30 4.19 7.57 -4.91
N ASN A 31 5.28 8.00 -5.52
CA ASN A 31 5.23 8.79 -6.75
C ASN A 31 5.44 7.89 -7.98
N ALA A 32 5.23 8.44 -9.17
CA ALA A 32 5.34 7.67 -10.42
C ALA A 32 6.70 7.04 -10.67
N THR A 33 7.78 7.71 -10.22
CA THR A 33 9.13 7.15 -10.29
C THR A 33 9.24 5.92 -9.41
N MET A 34 8.80 6.00 -8.16
CA MET A 34 8.82 4.88 -7.22
C MET A 34 7.99 3.68 -7.75
N LEU A 35 6.78 3.93 -8.27
CA LEU A 35 5.95 2.89 -8.85
C LEU A 35 6.62 2.22 -10.06
N SER A 36 7.35 2.99 -10.88
CA SER A 36 8.12 2.45 -12.00
C SER A 36 9.29 1.60 -11.54
N GLU A 37 10.04 2.11 -10.55
CA GLU A 37 11.17 1.40 -9.97
C GLU A 37 10.74 0.12 -9.24
N ILE A 38 9.62 0.13 -8.51
CA ILE A 38 9.02 -1.07 -7.90
C ILE A 38 8.73 -2.10 -9.00
N GLY A 39 8.07 -1.70 -10.08
CA GLY A 39 7.78 -2.59 -11.20
C GLY A 39 9.03 -3.26 -11.76
N THR A 40 10.06 -2.48 -12.07
CA THR A 40 11.34 -2.99 -12.58
C THR A 40 12.05 -3.90 -11.57
N ALA A 41 12.08 -3.48 -10.30
CA ALA A 41 12.71 -4.27 -9.23
C ALA A 41 12.02 -5.62 -9.02
N LEU A 42 10.69 -5.65 -9.02
CA LEU A 42 9.93 -6.90 -8.89
C LEU A 42 10.21 -7.85 -10.06
N GLU A 43 10.34 -7.34 -11.30
CA GLU A 43 10.73 -8.15 -12.46
C GLU A 43 12.14 -8.72 -12.34
N GLU A 44 13.09 -7.93 -11.85
CA GLU A 44 14.47 -8.41 -11.64
C GLU A 44 14.53 -9.46 -10.53
N ILE A 45 13.80 -9.27 -9.44
CA ILE A 45 13.71 -10.22 -8.32
C ILE A 45 13.09 -11.55 -8.80
N GLU A 46 12.03 -11.51 -9.60
CA GLU A 46 11.38 -12.73 -10.12
C GLU A 46 12.26 -13.54 -11.06
N ARG A 47 13.21 -12.90 -11.77
CA ARG A 47 14.19 -13.61 -12.61
C ARG A 47 15.29 -14.30 -11.80
N ASP A 48 15.51 -13.91 -10.55
CA ASP A 48 16.49 -14.54 -9.66
C ASP A 48 15.88 -15.76 -8.94
N ALA A 49 16.03 -16.94 -9.53
CA ALA A 49 15.51 -18.18 -8.97
C ALA A 49 16.08 -18.53 -7.58
N SER A 50 17.09 -17.82 -7.08
CA SER A 50 17.62 -18.00 -5.73
C SER A 50 16.85 -17.19 -4.68
N VAL A 51 16.01 -16.24 -5.08
CA VAL A 51 15.10 -15.52 -4.17
C VAL A 51 13.89 -16.39 -3.86
N ARG A 52 13.56 -16.51 -2.58
CA ARG A 52 12.53 -17.39 -2.03
C ARG A 52 11.44 -16.62 -1.29
N ALA A 53 11.71 -15.41 -0.84
CA ALA A 53 10.77 -14.50 -0.19
C ALA A 53 11.15 -13.05 -0.45
N LEU A 54 10.17 -12.17 -0.45
CA LEU A 54 10.33 -10.72 -0.59
C LEU A 54 9.83 -10.02 0.67
N ILE A 55 10.68 -9.17 1.27
CA ILE A 55 10.27 -8.23 2.32
C ILE A 55 10.14 -6.85 1.70
N VAL A 56 9.04 -6.15 2.03
CA VAL A 56 8.82 -4.75 1.66
C VAL A 56 8.76 -3.91 2.93
N THR A 57 9.52 -2.82 2.98
CA THR A 57 9.56 -1.93 4.15
C THR A 57 9.79 -0.48 3.72
N GLY A 58 9.66 0.46 4.66
CA GLY A 58 9.96 1.87 4.47
C GLY A 58 11.19 2.32 5.23
N ALA A 59 12.04 3.16 4.62
CA ALA A 59 13.13 3.81 5.30
C ALA A 59 12.62 4.88 6.28
N GLY A 60 13.33 5.07 7.39
CA GLY A 60 12.98 6.06 8.41
C GLY A 60 11.85 5.64 9.32
N THR A 61 10.91 6.55 9.61
CA THR A 61 9.85 6.38 10.61
C THR A 61 8.49 6.03 10.04
N ALA A 62 8.37 5.86 8.73
CA ALA A 62 7.12 5.55 8.05
C ALA A 62 7.29 4.36 7.11
N PHE A 63 6.28 3.49 7.02
CA PHE A 63 6.19 2.59 5.90
C PHE A 63 5.93 3.38 4.62
N SER A 64 4.76 3.99 4.50
CA SER A 64 4.43 4.96 3.45
C SER A 64 3.14 5.70 3.77
N SER A 65 3.04 6.96 3.33
CA SER A 65 1.82 7.78 3.43
C SER A 65 0.84 7.60 2.27
N GLY A 66 1.05 6.61 1.39
CA GLY A 66 0.24 6.43 0.19
C GLY A 66 0.71 7.23 -1.02
N PHE A 67 -0.15 7.44 -2.00
CA PHE A 67 0.19 8.14 -3.24
C PHE A 67 0.58 9.60 -3.01
N ASP A 68 1.56 10.09 -3.80
CA ASP A 68 2.16 11.42 -3.61
C ASP A 68 1.18 12.53 -4.05
N LEU A 69 0.45 13.11 -3.09
CA LEU A 69 -0.49 14.20 -3.31
C LEU A 69 0.18 15.44 -3.93
N LYS A 70 1.47 15.66 -3.64
CA LYS A 70 2.20 16.79 -4.22
C LYS A 70 2.40 16.60 -5.72
N GLU A 71 2.76 15.38 -6.14
CA GLU A 71 2.85 15.04 -7.56
C GLU A 71 1.50 15.18 -8.27
N GLN A 72 0.40 14.73 -7.64
CA GLN A 72 -0.96 14.93 -8.18
C GLN A 72 -1.30 16.42 -8.35
N MET A 73 -0.93 17.28 -7.38
CA MET A 73 -1.11 18.72 -7.48
C MET A 73 -0.35 19.34 -8.65
N GLU A 74 0.85 18.83 -8.95
CA GLU A 74 1.70 19.30 -10.05
C GLU A 74 1.18 18.83 -11.41
N ARG A 75 0.76 17.56 -11.53
CA ARG A 75 0.25 16.95 -12.76
C ARG A 75 -1.12 17.45 -13.18
N ARG A 76 -2.01 17.76 -12.24
CA ARG A 76 -3.38 18.26 -12.46
C ARG A 76 -4.17 17.43 -13.48
N PRO A 77 -4.32 16.13 -13.32
CA PRO A 77 -5.10 15.34 -14.24
C PRO A 77 -6.56 15.79 -14.22
N VAL A 78 -7.19 15.89 -15.41
CA VAL A 78 -8.57 16.30 -15.57
C VAL A 78 -9.29 15.34 -16.50
N GLY A 79 -10.43 14.81 -16.01
CA GLY A 79 -11.27 13.90 -16.78
C GLY A 79 -10.71 12.48 -16.85
N VAL A 80 -11.53 11.59 -17.39
CA VAL A 80 -11.28 10.14 -17.43
C VAL A 80 -9.97 9.78 -18.11
N GLU A 81 -9.67 10.39 -19.26
CA GLU A 81 -8.51 10.02 -20.07
C GLU A 81 -7.15 10.37 -19.39
N ALA A 82 -7.14 11.42 -18.56
CA ALA A 82 -5.95 11.79 -17.83
C ALA A 82 -5.74 10.92 -16.58
N TRP A 83 -6.84 10.51 -15.91
CA TRP A 83 -6.79 9.70 -14.71
C TRP A 83 -6.58 8.21 -14.98
N ARG A 84 -7.16 7.67 -16.05
CA ARG A 84 -7.10 6.24 -16.38
C ARG A 84 -5.70 5.64 -16.33
N PRO A 85 -4.66 6.16 -17.01
CA PRO A 85 -3.33 5.58 -16.97
C PRO A 85 -2.64 5.71 -15.60
N ILE A 86 -3.00 6.73 -14.81
CA ILE A 86 -2.47 6.93 -13.46
C ILE A 86 -3.00 5.82 -12.55
N LEU A 87 -4.33 5.73 -12.41
CA LEU A 87 -4.97 4.76 -11.54
C LEU A 87 -4.68 3.30 -11.97
N ARG A 88 -4.59 3.05 -13.29
CA ARG A 88 -4.18 1.73 -13.78
C ARG A 88 -2.79 1.35 -13.31
N LYS A 89 -1.83 2.27 -13.40
CA LYS A 89 -0.46 2.04 -12.92
C LYS A 89 -0.41 1.83 -11.42
N ASP A 90 -1.15 2.63 -10.67
CA ASP A 90 -1.25 2.55 -9.22
C ASP A 90 -1.79 1.17 -8.80
N PHE A 91 -2.92 0.76 -9.39
CA PHE A 91 -3.55 -0.54 -9.18
C PHE A 91 -2.63 -1.70 -9.56
N ASP A 92 -2.07 -1.69 -10.76
CA ASP A 92 -1.21 -2.76 -11.25
C ASP A 92 0.02 -2.93 -10.36
N THR A 93 0.60 -1.82 -9.85
CA THR A 93 1.74 -1.89 -8.94
C THR A 93 1.38 -2.56 -7.63
N ILE A 94 0.22 -2.22 -7.03
CA ILE A 94 -0.27 -2.86 -5.80
C ILE A 94 -0.52 -4.36 -6.06
N MET A 95 -1.23 -4.70 -7.11
CA MET A 95 -1.61 -6.07 -7.41
C MET A 95 -0.42 -6.97 -7.79
N ARG A 96 0.73 -6.39 -8.18
CA ARG A 96 1.97 -7.16 -8.36
C ARG A 96 2.43 -7.87 -7.09
N PHE A 97 2.17 -7.31 -5.90
CA PHE A 97 2.51 -7.98 -4.63
C PHE A 97 1.61 -9.19 -4.36
N TRP A 98 0.32 -9.09 -4.70
CA TRP A 98 -0.62 -10.22 -4.64
C TRP A 98 -0.20 -11.36 -5.57
N HIS A 99 0.14 -11.03 -6.81
CA HIS A 99 0.51 -12.01 -7.84
C HIS A 99 1.98 -12.43 -7.82
N PHE A 100 2.78 -11.87 -6.90
CA PHE A 100 4.22 -12.14 -6.87
C PHE A 100 4.50 -13.63 -6.70
N SER A 101 5.50 -14.16 -7.43
CA SER A 101 5.73 -15.59 -7.53
C SER A 101 6.22 -16.26 -6.26
N CYS A 102 6.92 -15.53 -5.39
CA CYS A 102 7.28 -15.99 -4.05
C CYS A 102 6.50 -15.22 -2.97
N PRO A 103 6.46 -15.70 -1.72
CA PRO A 103 5.81 -15.01 -0.64
C PRO A 103 6.34 -13.60 -0.38
N THR A 104 5.40 -12.67 -0.13
CA THR A 104 5.65 -11.26 0.14
C THR A 104 5.32 -10.93 1.59
N ILE A 105 6.19 -10.17 2.25
CA ILE A 105 6.05 -9.78 3.66
C ILE A 105 6.15 -8.26 3.74
N ALA A 106 5.08 -7.60 4.17
CA ALA A 106 5.12 -6.19 4.52
C ALA A 106 5.63 -6.04 5.96
N ALA A 107 6.77 -5.36 6.13
CA ALA A 107 7.32 -4.99 7.45
C ALA A 107 7.02 -3.51 7.70
N VAL A 108 5.98 -3.25 8.47
CA VAL A 108 5.35 -1.93 8.61
C VAL A 108 5.79 -1.24 9.89
N ARG A 109 6.37 -0.05 9.76
CA ARG A 109 6.69 0.87 10.87
C ARG A 109 5.99 2.19 10.67
N GLY A 110 5.45 2.79 11.76
CA GLY A 110 4.78 4.08 11.70
C GLY A 110 3.59 4.10 10.73
N PRO A 111 3.34 5.21 10.02
CA PRO A 111 2.21 5.34 9.11
C PRO A 111 2.27 4.40 7.90
N CYS A 112 1.15 3.72 7.64
CA CYS A 112 0.85 2.90 6.48
C CYS A 112 -0.56 3.27 6.00
N LEU A 113 -0.67 4.24 5.10
CA LEU A 113 -1.93 4.92 4.80
C LEU A 113 -2.28 4.85 3.32
N ALA A 114 -3.58 4.89 3.03
CA ALA A 114 -4.09 5.00 1.67
C ALA A 114 -3.56 3.86 0.77
N GLY A 115 -3.16 4.14 -0.45
CA GLY A 115 -2.59 3.14 -1.35
C GLY A 115 -1.42 2.33 -0.79
N ALA A 116 -0.74 2.82 0.27
CA ALA A 116 0.29 2.03 0.95
C ALA A 116 -0.32 1.01 1.93
N CYS A 117 -1.49 1.30 2.51
CA CYS A 117 -2.26 0.33 3.26
C CYS A 117 -2.70 -0.82 2.34
N GLU A 118 -3.26 -0.49 1.19
CA GLU A 118 -3.65 -1.49 0.17
C GLU A 118 -2.44 -2.31 -0.33
N LEU A 119 -1.26 -1.68 -0.51
CA LEU A 119 -0.04 -2.41 -0.84
C LEU A 119 0.35 -3.42 0.26
N ALA A 120 0.28 -3.01 1.54
CA ALA A 120 0.58 -3.92 2.64
C ALA A 120 -0.44 -5.06 2.74
N LEU A 121 -1.73 -4.80 2.43
CA LEU A 121 -2.80 -5.80 2.37
C LEU A 121 -2.67 -6.74 1.15
N ALA A 122 -2.04 -6.27 0.06
CA ALA A 122 -1.73 -7.11 -1.10
C ALA A 122 -0.57 -8.09 -0.84
N CYS A 123 0.27 -7.82 0.17
CA CYS A 123 1.30 -8.76 0.60
C CYS A 123 0.67 -9.97 1.31
N ASP A 124 1.36 -11.13 1.27
CA ASP A 124 0.85 -12.37 1.88
C ASP A 124 0.86 -12.32 3.41
N ILE A 125 1.82 -11.60 4.00
CA ILE A 125 2.00 -11.47 5.45
C ILE A 125 2.31 -10.02 5.77
N THR A 126 1.64 -9.48 6.80
CA THR A 126 1.95 -8.14 7.34
C THR A 126 2.42 -8.26 8.78
N ILE A 127 3.60 -7.72 9.06
CA ILE A 127 4.17 -7.60 10.40
C ILE A 127 4.27 -6.11 10.70
N ALA A 128 3.72 -5.68 11.81
CA ALA A 128 3.72 -4.29 12.22
C ALA A 128 4.55 -4.08 13.49
N SER A 129 5.26 -2.97 13.56
CA SER A 129 5.78 -2.48 14.83
C SER A 129 4.66 -1.95 15.72
N GLU A 130 4.86 -1.93 17.02
CA GLU A 130 3.86 -1.44 18.00
C GLU A 130 3.46 0.03 17.81
N ASP A 131 4.32 0.84 17.18
CA ASP A 131 4.08 2.24 16.83
C ASP A 131 3.45 2.41 15.43
N ALA A 132 3.22 1.33 14.70
CA ALA A 132 2.58 1.39 13.39
C ALA A 132 1.10 1.71 13.50
N PHE A 133 0.58 2.42 12.50
CA PHE A 133 -0.84 2.64 12.32
C PHE A 133 -1.22 2.62 10.85
N PHE A 134 -2.45 2.18 10.60
CA PHE A 134 -3.01 1.97 9.28
C PHE A 134 -4.18 2.92 9.03
N GLY A 135 -4.61 3.07 7.78
CA GLY A 135 -5.81 3.85 7.48
C GLY A 135 -6.08 4.04 6.01
N GLU A 136 -7.37 4.33 5.73
CA GLU A 136 -7.93 4.60 4.40
C GLU A 136 -8.62 5.99 4.42
N PRO A 137 -7.84 7.09 4.41
CA PRO A 137 -8.37 8.44 4.57
C PRO A 137 -8.89 9.08 3.29
N GLU A 138 -8.96 8.38 2.17
CA GLU A 138 -9.20 8.90 0.82
C GLU A 138 -10.48 9.74 0.75
N LEU A 139 -11.55 9.28 1.35
CA LEU A 139 -12.84 9.99 1.33
C LEU A 139 -12.75 11.37 1.99
N LYS A 140 -11.85 11.55 2.97
CA LYS A 140 -11.63 12.87 3.60
C LYS A 140 -10.95 13.87 2.65
N PHE A 141 -10.33 13.38 1.58
CA PHE A 141 -9.75 14.21 0.51
C PHE A 141 -10.69 14.37 -0.69
N GLY A 142 -11.85 13.68 -0.68
CA GLY A 142 -12.74 13.58 -1.83
C GLY A 142 -12.15 12.70 -2.96
N ALA A 143 -11.34 11.72 -2.61
CA ALA A 143 -10.72 10.72 -3.48
C ALA A 143 -11.36 9.34 -3.28
N GLY A 144 -11.25 8.46 -4.25
CA GLY A 144 -11.62 7.06 -4.14
C GLY A 144 -10.45 6.17 -3.72
N ILE A 145 -10.66 4.86 -3.70
CA ILE A 145 -9.67 3.84 -3.33
C ILE A 145 -9.31 3.02 -4.55
N VAL A 146 -8.04 3.01 -4.91
CA VAL A 146 -7.53 2.42 -6.16
C VAL A 146 -7.67 0.89 -6.18
N ALA A 147 -7.28 0.23 -5.11
CA ALA A 147 -7.31 -1.23 -4.99
C ALA A 147 -8.09 -1.65 -3.75
N MET A 148 -9.37 -1.91 -3.88
CA MET A 148 -10.32 -2.18 -2.79
C MET A 148 -10.09 -3.58 -2.16
N ILE A 149 -8.87 -3.83 -1.61
CA ILE A 149 -8.49 -5.12 -1.01
C ILE A 149 -9.05 -5.26 0.41
N LEU A 150 -9.12 -4.16 1.16
CA LEU A 150 -9.52 -4.18 2.57
C LEU A 150 -10.80 -4.99 2.86
N PRO A 151 -11.91 -4.89 2.08
CA PRO A 151 -13.11 -5.69 2.33
C PRO A 151 -12.91 -7.20 2.27
N TRP A 152 -11.95 -7.67 1.48
CA TRP A 152 -11.59 -9.08 1.34
C TRP A 152 -10.79 -9.60 2.53
N VAL A 153 -10.09 -8.71 3.24
CA VAL A 153 -9.27 -9.05 4.40
C VAL A 153 -10.08 -9.00 5.70
N VAL A 154 -10.83 -7.90 5.94
CA VAL A 154 -11.51 -7.66 7.24
C VAL A 154 -13.02 -7.90 7.21
N GLY A 155 -13.55 -8.19 6.04
CA GLY A 155 -15.01 -8.33 5.83
C GLY A 155 -15.73 -6.98 5.69
N PRO A 156 -17.00 -7.01 5.20
CA PRO A 156 -17.67 -5.79 4.70
C PRO A 156 -18.07 -4.80 5.79
N LYS A 157 -18.30 -5.23 7.03
CA LYS A 157 -18.71 -4.34 8.11
C LYS A 157 -17.55 -3.47 8.56
N ILE A 158 -16.41 -4.08 8.85
CA ILE A 158 -15.22 -3.38 9.30
C ILE A 158 -14.65 -2.51 8.17
N ALA A 159 -14.61 -3.02 6.94
CA ALA A 159 -14.15 -2.24 5.79
C ALA A 159 -15.00 -0.98 5.57
N LYS A 160 -16.34 -1.09 5.65
CA LYS A 160 -17.24 0.06 5.52
C LYS A 160 -17.04 1.07 6.66
N GLU A 161 -16.84 0.62 7.88
CA GLU A 161 -16.54 1.51 9.01
C GLU A 161 -15.27 2.31 8.74
N ILE A 162 -14.16 1.63 8.45
CA ILE A 162 -12.86 2.25 8.17
C ILE A 162 -12.95 3.23 7.00
N ILE A 163 -13.46 2.78 5.86
CA ILE A 163 -13.46 3.55 4.62
C ILE A 163 -14.43 4.72 4.69
N LEU A 164 -15.69 4.49 5.13
CA LEU A 164 -16.71 5.54 5.14
C LEU A 164 -16.43 6.61 6.19
N LEU A 165 -15.75 6.29 7.28
CA LEU A 165 -15.26 7.25 8.26
C LEU A 165 -13.92 7.89 7.84
N GLY A 166 -13.23 7.32 6.83
CA GLY A 166 -11.90 7.73 6.42
C GLY A 166 -10.88 7.59 7.55
N GLU A 167 -10.93 6.46 8.27
CA GLU A 167 -10.03 6.22 9.40
C GLU A 167 -8.57 6.28 8.97
N ASP A 168 -7.77 7.11 9.65
CA ASP A 168 -6.36 7.35 9.33
C ASP A 168 -5.41 6.98 10.47
N ARG A 169 -5.91 6.32 11.52
CA ARG A 169 -5.10 5.95 12.70
C ARG A 169 -5.58 4.67 13.38
N ILE A 170 -5.71 3.60 12.64
CA ILE A 170 -5.98 2.27 13.19
C ILE A 170 -4.67 1.76 13.82
N PRO A 171 -4.56 1.66 15.16
CA PRO A 171 -3.32 1.19 15.80
C PRO A 171 -2.99 -0.25 15.38
N ALA A 172 -1.71 -0.61 15.36
CA ALA A 172 -1.23 -1.94 14.98
C ALA A 172 -1.96 -3.08 15.72
N VAL A 173 -2.23 -2.91 17.03
CA VAL A 173 -2.96 -3.89 17.84
C VAL A 173 -4.38 -4.08 17.29
N ARG A 174 -5.09 -2.99 16.99
CA ARG A 174 -6.43 -3.07 16.39
C ARG A 174 -6.40 -3.67 15.00
N ALA A 175 -5.41 -3.28 14.18
CA ALA A 175 -5.22 -3.85 12.84
C ALA A 175 -5.00 -5.37 12.88
N ARG A 176 -4.29 -5.87 13.91
CA ARG A 176 -4.14 -7.32 14.15
C ARG A 176 -5.46 -7.97 14.56
N GLU A 177 -6.22 -7.36 15.45
CA GLU A 177 -7.51 -7.90 15.92
C GLU A 177 -8.51 -8.09 14.78
N ILE A 178 -8.51 -7.19 13.81
CA ILE A 178 -9.43 -7.22 12.67
C ILE A 178 -8.88 -7.96 11.44
N GLY A 179 -7.67 -8.52 11.52
CA GLY A 179 -7.09 -9.37 10.49
C GLY A 179 -6.24 -8.65 9.44
N MET A 180 -6.00 -7.33 9.53
CA MET A 180 -5.10 -6.61 8.62
C MET A 180 -3.63 -6.97 8.82
N VAL A 181 -3.26 -7.36 10.05
CA VAL A 181 -1.88 -7.60 10.47
C VAL A 181 -1.76 -8.97 11.13
N ASN A 182 -0.76 -9.74 10.73
CA ASN A 182 -0.51 -11.07 11.29
C ASN A 182 0.16 -11.01 12.66
N ARG A 183 1.11 -10.08 12.85
CA ARG A 183 1.89 -9.94 14.09
C ARG A 183 2.18 -8.49 14.41
N VAL A 184 2.16 -8.17 15.71
CA VAL A 184 2.67 -6.90 16.24
C VAL A 184 3.88 -7.22 17.11
N VAL A 185 4.98 -6.50 16.89
CA VAL A 185 6.25 -6.69 17.56
C VAL A 185 6.83 -5.36 18.06
N ALA A 186 7.80 -5.40 18.96
CA ALA A 186 8.51 -4.18 19.34
C ALA A 186 9.21 -3.55 18.13
N SER A 187 9.25 -2.22 18.06
CA SER A 187 9.78 -1.50 16.89
C SER A 187 11.24 -1.89 16.57
N ALA A 188 12.03 -2.22 17.59
CA ALA A 188 13.40 -2.67 17.41
C ALA A 188 13.53 -4.09 16.83
N GLU A 189 12.50 -4.92 16.93
CA GLU A 189 12.50 -6.32 16.51
C GLU A 189 11.92 -6.52 15.10
N LEU A 190 11.31 -5.50 14.51
CA LEU A 190 10.55 -5.62 13.27
C LEU A 190 11.35 -6.26 12.13
N GLU A 191 12.57 -5.79 11.90
CA GLU A 191 13.40 -6.27 10.78
C GLU A 191 13.89 -7.71 11.04
N GLU A 192 14.27 -8.02 12.26
CA GLU A 192 14.72 -9.35 12.66
C GLU A 192 13.58 -10.37 12.52
N VAL A 193 12.40 -10.06 13.03
CA VAL A 193 11.22 -10.95 12.94
C VAL A 193 10.78 -11.13 11.49
N ALA A 194 10.75 -10.08 10.67
CA ALA A 194 10.41 -10.18 9.25
C ALA A 194 11.41 -11.09 8.51
N LEU A 195 12.71 -10.91 8.76
CA LEU A 195 13.75 -11.73 8.15
C LEU A 195 13.69 -13.19 8.64
N ALA A 196 13.42 -13.42 9.92
CA ALA A 196 13.27 -14.78 10.46
C ALA A 196 12.11 -15.53 9.80
N ILE A 197 10.95 -14.86 9.60
CA ILE A 197 9.80 -15.45 8.90
C ILE A 197 10.13 -15.71 7.43
N ALA A 198 10.76 -14.77 6.74
CA ALA A 198 11.18 -14.95 5.35
C ALA A 198 12.14 -16.13 5.18
N ASN A 199 13.13 -16.26 6.07
CA ASN A 199 14.06 -17.39 6.07
C ASN A 199 13.38 -18.73 6.39
N HIS A 200 12.39 -18.73 7.30
CA HIS A 200 11.59 -19.93 7.59
C HIS A 200 10.83 -20.41 6.34
N ILE A 201 10.20 -19.48 5.63
CA ILE A 201 9.53 -19.78 4.36
C ILE A 201 10.54 -20.27 3.31
N ALA A 202 11.69 -19.61 3.20
CA ALA A 202 12.74 -19.93 2.23
C ALA A 202 13.40 -21.32 2.44
N ALA A 203 13.24 -21.91 3.62
CA ALA A 203 13.72 -23.26 3.93
C ALA A 203 12.83 -24.37 3.34
N VAL A 204 11.60 -24.02 2.92
CA VAL A 204 10.68 -24.95 2.27
C VAL A 204 10.96 -25.03 0.77
N ASP A 205 10.63 -26.16 0.13
CA ASP A 205 10.75 -26.29 -1.32
C ASP A 205 9.99 -25.17 -2.05
N PRO A 206 10.64 -24.45 -2.98
CA PRO A 206 10.07 -23.25 -3.60
C PRO A 206 8.83 -23.53 -4.45
N ASN A 207 8.79 -24.71 -5.11
CA ASN A 207 7.63 -25.06 -5.94
C ASN A 207 6.43 -25.35 -5.05
N LEU A 208 6.65 -26.02 -3.91
CA LEU A 208 5.61 -26.29 -2.93
C LEU A 208 5.03 -24.97 -2.36
N VAL A 209 5.90 -24.03 -1.98
CA VAL A 209 5.47 -22.72 -1.47
C VAL A 209 4.69 -21.94 -2.52
N LYS A 210 5.23 -21.85 -3.74
CA LYS A 210 4.60 -21.15 -4.85
C LYS A 210 3.21 -21.72 -5.20
N GLU A 211 3.10 -23.03 -5.34
CA GLU A 211 1.82 -23.66 -5.69
C GLU A 211 0.82 -23.57 -4.54
N THR A 212 1.28 -23.61 -3.28
CA THR A 212 0.41 -23.40 -2.12
C THR A 212 -0.11 -21.97 -2.07
N LYS A 213 0.75 -20.95 -2.26
CA LYS A 213 0.32 -19.55 -2.36
C LYS A 213 -0.70 -19.40 -3.50
N ARG A 214 -0.41 -19.96 -4.67
CA ARG A 214 -1.33 -19.93 -5.81
C ARG A 214 -2.68 -20.54 -5.48
N ALA A 215 -2.71 -21.68 -4.78
CA ALA A 215 -3.95 -22.34 -4.38
C ALA A 215 -4.78 -21.48 -3.40
N ILE A 216 -4.12 -20.80 -2.46
CA ILE A 216 -4.77 -19.86 -1.53
C ILE A 216 -5.35 -18.67 -2.30
N ASN A 217 -4.57 -18.01 -3.17
CA ASN A 217 -5.05 -16.88 -3.95
C ASN A 217 -6.24 -17.27 -4.85
N ARG A 218 -6.17 -18.44 -5.50
CA ARG A 218 -7.28 -18.96 -6.32
C ARG A 218 -8.59 -19.15 -5.57
N ALA A 219 -8.56 -19.39 -4.26
CA ALA A 219 -9.78 -19.48 -3.45
C ALA A 219 -10.53 -18.14 -3.38
N PHE A 220 -9.81 -17.02 -3.38
CA PHE A 220 -10.39 -15.66 -3.43
C PHE A 220 -10.74 -15.25 -4.87
N GLU A 221 -9.89 -15.53 -5.83
CA GLU A 221 -10.13 -15.27 -7.25
C GLU A 221 -11.38 -16.02 -7.75
N ALA A 222 -11.60 -17.26 -7.32
CA ALA A 222 -12.79 -18.03 -7.65
C ALA A 222 -14.09 -17.44 -7.06
N GLN A 223 -13.99 -16.52 -6.10
CA GLN A 223 -15.10 -15.74 -5.56
C GLN A 223 -15.24 -14.38 -6.26
N ASN A 224 -14.66 -14.24 -7.45
CA ASN A 224 -14.67 -13.01 -8.26
C ASN A 224 -13.95 -11.81 -7.63
N MET A 225 -12.94 -12.04 -6.77
CA MET A 225 -12.18 -10.95 -6.15
C MET A 225 -11.56 -10.02 -7.20
N LEU A 226 -10.86 -10.57 -8.20
CA LEU A 226 -10.17 -9.75 -9.22
C LEU A 226 -11.15 -8.93 -10.06
N GLU A 227 -12.29 -9.50 -10.45
CA GLU A 227 -13.34 -8.78 -11.16
C GLU A 227 -13.92 -7.64 -10.31
N ALA A 228 -14.20 -7.89 -9.02
CA ALA A 228 -14.68 -6.88 -8.11
C ALA A 228 -13.65 -5.75 -7.88
N LEU A 229 -12.35 -6.05 -7.87
CA LEU A 229 -11.29 -5.05 -7.79
C LEU A 229 -11.21 -4.18 -9.06
N GLU A 230 -11.38 -4.78 -10.24
CA GLU A 230 -11.44 -4.04 -11.52
C GLU A 230 -12.68 -3.15 -11.60
N GLU A 231 -13.84 -3.61 -11.13
CA GLU A 231 -15.04 -2.77 -11.00
C GLU A 231 -14.81 -1.63 -10.00
N GLY A 232 -14.14 -1.91 -8.87
CA GLY A 232 -13.74 -0.89 -7.89
C GLY A 232 -12.86 0.19 -8.51
N LEU A 233 -11.88 -0.20 -9.31
CA LEU A 233 -11.01 0.72 -10.05
C LEU A 233 -11.81 1.59 -11.05
N ALA A 234 -12.79 1.01 -11.73
CA ALA A 234 -13.66 1.76 -12.64
C ALA A 234 -14.53 2.79 -11.90
N ILE A 235 -15.01 2.45 -10.70
CA ILE A 235 -15.74 3.37 -9.82
C ILE A 235 -14.81 4.49 -9.33
N ASP A 236 -13.60 4.15 -8.88
CA ASP A 236 -12.60 5.13 -8.47
C ASP A 236 -12.25 6.10 -9.61
N LEU A 237 -12.07 5.60 -10.83
CA LEU A 237 -11.85 6.43 -12.02
C LEU A 237 -12.97 7.44 -12.23
N ALA A 238 -14.22 7.06 -12.01
CA ALA A 238 -15.36 7.97 -12.11
C ALA A 238 -15.33 9.04 -11.00
N ILE A 239 -14.98 8.67 -9.77
CA ILE A 239 -14.84 9.59 -8.62
C ILE A 239 -13.73 10.61 -8.91
N GLU A 240 -12.55 10.14 -9.32
CA GLU A 240 -11.38 10.96 -9.57
C GLU A 240 -11.60 11.94 -10.74
N ALA A 241 -12.23 11.45 -11.82
CA ALA A 241 -12.54 12.25 -13.01
C ALA A 241 -13.61 13.32 -12.75
N ALA A 242 -14.59 13.04 -11.87
CA ALA A 242 -15.65 13.99 -11.52
C ALA A 242 -15.15 15.15 -10.64
N SER A 243 -14.08 14.94 -9.89
CA SER A 243 -13.46 15.93 -8.99
C SER A 243 -14.48 16.56 -8.01
N SER A 244 -14.70 15.90 -6.88
CA SER A 244 -15.65 16.37 -5.86
C SER A 244 -15.37 17.82 -5.42
N PRO A 245 -16.39 18.59 -4.92
CA PRO A 245 -16.17 19.91 -4.33
C PRO A 245 -15.11 19.90 -3.23
N ASP A 246 -15.06 18.84 -2.41
CA ASP A 246 -14.10 18.66 -1.34
C ASP A 246 -12.66 18.53 -1.88
N LYS A 247 -12.47 17.71 -2.90
CA LYS A 247 -11.18 17.57 -3.58
C LYS A 247 -10.73 18.88 -4.20
N THR A 248 -11.64 19.57 -4.87
CA THR A 248 -11.38 20.87 -5.49
C THR A 248 -10.90 21.89 -4.46
N GLN A 249 -11.60 21.98 -3.33
CA GLN A 249 -11.25 22.89 -2.23
C GLN A 249 -9.93 22.50 -1.55
N PHE A 250 -9.72 21.21 -1.26
CA PHE A 250 -8.48 20.70 -0.70
C PHE A 250 -7.28 21.06 -1.59
N MET A 251 -7.39 20.78 -2.88
CA MET A 251 -6.34 21.08 -3.85
C MET A 251 -6.09 22.58 -4.02
N ALA A 252 -7.15 23.42 -3.94
CA ALA A 252 -7.01 24.88 -3.98
C ALA A 252 -6.21 25.40 -2.78
N ILE A 253 -6.53 24.95 -1.57
CA ILE A 253 -5.79 25.33 -0.35
C ILE A 253 -4.35 24.81 -0.44
N ALA A 254 -4.15 23.55 -0.84
CA ALA A 254 -2.82 22.96 -0.94
C ALA A 254 -1.90 23.74 -1.91
N ARG A 255 -2.44 24.25 -3.01
CA ARG A 255 -1.70 25.08 -3.96
C ARG A 255 -1.39 26.48 -3.43
N ARG A 256 -2.33 27.10 -2.73
CA ARG A 256 -2.18 28.47 -2.21
C ARG A 256 -1.31 28.52 -0.97
N ASP A 257 -1.56 27.64 0.00
CA ASP A 257 -1.04 27.71 1.36
C ASP A 257 -0.16 26.52 1.74
N GLY A 258 -0.02 25.55 0.81
CA GLY A 258 0.75 24.31 1.01
C GLY A 258 -0.05 23.15 1.57
N LEU A 259 0.49 21.95 1.40
CA LEU A 259 -0.18 20.69 1.79
C LEU A 259 -0.55 20.64 3.29
N LYS A 260 0.32 21.19 4.16
CA LYS A 260 0.05 21.24 5.62
C LYS A 260 -1.23 22.02 5.95
N ALA A 261 -1.45 23.14 5.26
CA ALA A 261 -2.67 23.95 5.46
C ALA A 261 -3.92 23.20 4.95
N ALA A 262 -3.82 22.50 3.82
CA ALA A 262 -4.92 21.70 3.30
C ALA A 262 -5.28 20.53 4.25
N LEU A 263 -4.27 19.85 4.79
CA LEU A 263 -4.48 18.81 5.79
C LEU A 263 -5.16 19.36 7.06
N ALA A 264 -4.71 20.50 7.56
CA ALA A 264 -5.34 21.16 8.70
C ALA A 264 -6.81 21.55 8.40
N TRP A 265 -7.09 22.10 7.20
CA TRP A 265 -8.46 22.39 6.77
C TRP A 265 -9.32 21.12 6.72
N ARG A 266 -8.81 20.03 6.14
CA ARG A 266 -9.49 18.73 6.13
C ARG A 266 -9.87 18.31 7.55
N ASP A 267 -8.93 18.37 8.49
CA ASP A 267 -9.11 17.87 9.85
C ASP A 267 -10.17 18.69 10.61
N THR A 268 -10.37 19.98 10.30
CA THR A 268 -11.46 20.80 10.90
C THR A 268 -12.85 20.33 10.50
N ARG A 269 -13.00 19.64 9.38
CA ARG A 269 -14.29 19.12 8.87
C ARG A 269 -14.69 17.79 9.51
N PHE A 270 -13.75 17.10 10.12
CA PHE A 270 -13.95 15.81 10.78
C PHE A 270 -13.54 15.90 12.26
N PRO A 271 -14.26 16.75 13.07
CA PRO A 271 -13.94 16.92 14.48
C PRO A 271 -14.30 15.66 15.26
N GLY A 272 -13.37 15.16 16.04
CA GLY A 272 -13.57 14.00 16.89
C GLY A 272 -13.21 12.69 16.18
N ARG A 273 -12.20 11.99 16.71
CA ARG A 273 -12.01 10.59 16.39
C ARG A 273 -13.12 9.81 17.05
N THR A 274 -13.82 9.00 16.30
CA THR A 274 -14.64 7.93 16.86
C THR A 274 -13.69 6.94 17.53
N THR A 275 -13.50 7.08 18.83
CA THR A 275 -12.71 6.15 19.67
C THR A 275 -13.41 4.82 19.78
#